data_19fc3ba9f64b163424d7f4c7bfa3582b
#
_entry.id   19fc3ba9f64b163424d7f4c7bfa3582b
#
_cell.length_a   1.000
_cell.length_b   1.000
_cell.length_c   1.000
_cell.angle_alpha   90.00
_cell.angle_beta   90.00
_cell.angle_gamma   90.00
#
_symmetry.space_group_name_H-M   'P 1'
#
loop_
_entity.id
_entity.type
_entity.pdbx_description
1 polymer ?
#
loop_
_entity_poly.entity_id
_entity_poly.type
_entity_poly.pdbx_seq_one_letter_code
_entity_poly.pdbx_strand_id
1 'polypeptide(L)'
;MNRICMMFWICACCISTSAQIEIDHSQLIGTKWQRIEPVVRNVNSYMQFTETCIVDSIYYSTLEKSASGSKEYYITNETPSYSVFYKNYVGQERRGRYLVVYYPKVNEVDYYTVMSFTDDELVLFHKAKPGTIPGIDVYIKCKRIR
;
A
#
# COMPACT_ATOMS: atom_id res chain seq x y z
N MET A 1 11.83 14.48 -64.43
CA MET A 1 12.61 14.18 -63.22
C MET A 1 11.70 14.29 -62.03
N ASN A 2 11.12 13.16 -61.58
CA ASN A 2 10.20 13.11 -60.45
C ASN A 2 10.98 12.86 -59.15
N ARG A 3 10.96 13.82 -58.27
CA ARG A 3 11.45 13.64 -56.91
C ARG A 3 10.31 13.13 -56.01
N ILE A 4 10.31 11.85 -55.72
CA ILE A 4 9.43 11.21 -54.75
C ILE A 4 9.97 11.57 -53.37
N CYS A 5 9.26 12.45 -52.67
CA CYS A 5 9.48 12.72 -51.23
C CYS A 5 8.88 11.57 -50.44
N MET A 6 9.73 10.67 -49.96
CA MET A 6 9.34 9.62 -49.01
C MET A 6 9.23 10.23 -47.63
N MET A 7 8.00 10.57 -47.20
CA MET A 7 7.71 10.93 -45.79
C MET A 7 7.78 9.67 -44.94
N PHE A 8 8.86 9.53 -44.17
CA PHE A 8 8.92 8.57 -43.07
C PHE A 8 8.01 9.07 -41.91
N TRP A 9 6.85 8.44 -41.78
CA TRP A 9 6.06 8.54 -40.58
C TRP A 9 6.73 7.72 -39.50
N ILE A 10 7.48 8.39 -38.60
CA ILE A 10 7.94 7.79 -37.34
C ILE A 10 6.73 7.76 -36.42
N CYS A 11 6.06 6.60 -36.39
CA CYS A 11 5.06 6.31 -35.38
C CYS A 11 5.80 6.18 -34.04
N ALA A 12 5.87 7.28 -33.28
CA ALA A 12 6.34 7.26 -31.90
C ALA A 12 5.28 6.52 -31.08
N CYS A 13 5.44 5.20 -30.96
CA CYS A 13 4.74 4.43 -29.94
C CYS A 13 5.19 4.95 -28.59
N CYS A 14 4.41 5.87 -28.02
CA CYS A 14 4.48 6.21 -26.60
C CYS A 14 4.12 4.94 -25.81
N ILE A 15 5.12 4.13 -25.52
CA ILE A 15 5.01 3.09 -24.50
C ILE A 15 4.87 3.86 -23.19
N SER A 16 3.64 4.04 -22.74
CA SER A 16 3.36 4.52 -21.39
C SER A 16 3.83 3.43 -20.42
N THR A 17 5.11 3.44 -20.09
CA THR A 17 5.61 2.71 -18.93
C THR A 17 4.96 3.40 -17.73
N SER A 18 3.92 2.78 -17.17
CA SER A 18 3.43 3.19 -15.86
C SER A 18 4.61 3.05 -14.90
N ALA A 19 5.20 4.18 -14.51
CA ALA A 19 6.27 4.21 -13.55
C ALA A 19 5.77 3.51 -12.28
N GLN A 20 6.43 2.42 -11.90
CA GLN A 20 6.09 1.72 -10.67
C GLN A 20 6.38 2.66 -9.52
N ILE A 21 5.37 2.84 -8.65
CA ILE A 21 5.49 3.74 -7.51
C ILE A 21 6.32 3.03 -6.44
N GLU A 22 7.41 3.67 -6.06
CA GLU A 22 8.24 3.27 -4.93
C GLU A 22 8.20 4.36 -3.88
N ILE A 23 8.16 3.96 -2.62
CA ILE A 23 8.19 4.86 -1.47
C ILE A 23 9.37 4.54 -0.57
N ASP A 24 9.89 5.56 0.10
CA ASP A 24 10.93 5.41 1.11
C ASP A 24 10.27 5.23 2.48
N HIS A 25 10.88 4.42 3.35
CA HIS A 25 10.40 4.19 4.72
C HIS A 25 10.23 5.50 5.49
N SER A 26 11.17 6.42 5.38
CA SER A 26 11.12 7.75 6.00
C SER A 26 9.89 8.59 5.60
N GLN A 27 9.34 8.38 4.41
CA GLN A 27 8.14 9.11 3.95
C GLN A 27 6.85 8.68 4.68
N LEU A 28 6.84 7.47 5.26
CA LEU A 28 5.70 6.96 6.03
C LEU A 28 5.77 7.33 7.51
N ILE A 29 6.97 7.36 8.10
CA ILE A 29 7.15 7.58 9.54
C ILE A 29 6.48 8.88 10.00
N GLY A 30 5.70 8.78 11.08
CA GLY A 30 4.97 9.91 11.67
C GLY A 30 3.70 10.29 10.93
N THR A 31 3.36 9.62 9.83
CA THR A 31 2.13 9.92 9.08
C THR A 31 0.93 9.19 9.65
N LYS A 32 -0.25 9.84 9.53
CA LYS A 32 -1.53 9.28 9.93
C LYS A 32 -2.52 9.36 8.76
N TRP A 33 -3.22 8.26 8.52
CA TRP A 33 -4.10 8.08 7.37
C TRP A 33 -5.47 7.61 7.80
N GLN A 34 -6.52 8.20 7.25
CA GLN A 34 -7.89 7.73 7.41
C GLN A 34 -8.26 6.90 6.18
N ARG A 35 -8.74 5.68 6.37
CA ARG A 35 -9.32 4.88 5.29
C ARG A 35 -10.62 5.53 4.82
N ILE A 36 -10.71 5.80 3.53
CA ILE A 36 -11.91 6.36 2.89
C ILE A 36 -12.57 5.37 1.92
N GLU A 37 -11.82 4.37 1.44
CA GLU A 37 -12.34 3.26 0.63
C GLU A 37 -11.66 1.93 1.04
N PRO A 38 -12.38 0.80 1.00
CA PRO A 38 -13.83 0.69 0.87
C PRO A 38 -14.56 1.31 2.07
N VAL A 39 -15.71 1.92 1.79
CA VAL A 39 -16.55 2.52 2.84
C VAL A 39 -17.21 1.42 3.65
N VAL A 40 -17.00 1.43 4.97
CA VAL A 40 -17.71 0.57 5.91
C VAL A 40 -18.65 1.45 6.73
N ARG A 41 -19.94 1.17 6.66
CA ARG A 41 -20.96 1.98 7.33
C ARG A 41 -20.73 2.01 8.85
N ASN A 42 -20.76 3.19 9.43
CA ASN A 42 -20.58 3.43 10.87
C ASN A 42 -19.20 3.00 11.43
N VAL A 43 -18.20 2.90 10.56
CA VAL A 43 -16.83 2.56 10.94
C VAL A 43 -15.85 3.57 10.37
N ASN A 44 -15.04 4.17 11.24
CA ASN A 44 -13.90 4.97 10.85
C ASN A 44 -12.61 4.21 11.17
N SER A 45 -11.76 4.02 10.20
CA SER A 45 -10.49 3.32 10.36
C SER A 45 -9.32 4.25 10.08
N TYR A 46 -8.29 4.16 10.91
CA TYR A 46 -7.09 4.97 10.82
C TYR A 46 -5.86 4.09 10.89
N MET A 47 -4.82 4.48 10.18
CA MET A 47 -3.48 3.89 10.25
C MET A 47 -2.48 4.97 10.62
N GLN A 48 -1.63 4.72 11.59
CA GLN A 48 -0.51 5.58 11.94
C GLN A 48 0.79 4.82 11.80
N PHE A 49 1.70 5.33 11.01
CA PHE A 49 3.02 4.75 10.79
C PHE A 49 4.01 5.27 11.83
N THR A 50 4.65 4.35 12.53
CA THR A 50 5.85 4.62 13.35
C THR A 50 7.09 4.09 12.63
N GLU A 51 8.24 4.15 13.24
CA GLU A 51 9.46 3.60 12.67
C GLU A 51 9.40 2.08 12.43
N THR A 52 8.73 1.34 13.31
CA THR A 52 8.68 -0.13 13.28
C THR A 52 7.31 -0.75 13.11
N CYS A 53 6.25 0.02 13.39
CA CYS A 53 4.89 -0.49 13.47
C CYS A 53 3.90 0.40 12.74
N ILE A 54 2.82 -0.22 12.26
CA ILE A 54 1.58 0.46 11.91
C ILE A 54 0.61 0.25 13.07
N VAL A 55 0.11 1.35 13.63
CA VAL A 55 -0.95 1.33 14.64
C VAL A 55 -2.28 1.55 13.93
N ASP A 56 -3.12 0.53 13.92
CA ASP A 56 -4.49 0.61 13.42
C ASP A 56 -5.44 1.03 14.54
N SER A 57 -6.35 1.95 14.26
CA SER A 57 -7.42 2.36 15.16
C SER A 57 -8.74 2.32 14.41
N ILE A 58 -9.74 1.69 15.00
CA ILE A 58 -11.08 1.55 14.43
C ILE A 58 -12.07 2.13 15.43
N TYR A 59 -12.92 3.02 14.96
CA TYR A 59 -14.01 3.59 15.74
C TYR A 59 -15.36 3.17 15.17
N TYR A 60 -16.19 2.55 16.00
CA TYR A 60 -17.53 2.10 15.69
C TYR A 60 -18.53 3.13 16.22
N SER A 61 -19.05 3.99 15.33
CA SER A 61 -19.91 5.10 15.74
C SER A 61 -21.23 4.66 16.37
N THR A 62 -21.79 3.54 15.94
CA THR A 62 -23.05 2.99 16.50
C THR A 62 -22.89 2.46 17.93
N LEU A 63 -21.70 1.99 18.29
CA LEU A 63 -21.40 1.40 19.59
C LEU A 63 -20.66 2.36 20.50
N GLU A 64 -20.24 3.51 19.99
CA GLU A 64 -19.37 4.48 20.69
C GLU A 64 -18.10 3.82 21.26
N LYS A 65 -17.57 2.81 20.54
CA LYS A 65 -16.41 2.02 20.95
C LYS A 65 -15.27 2.16 19.96
N SER A 66 -14.08 2.08 20.49
CA SER A 66 -12.86 2.02 19.69
C SER A 66 -12.08 0.74 19.97
N ALA A 67 -11.37 0.26 18.95
CA ALA A 67 -10.40 -0.81 19.06
C ALA A 67 -9.10 -0.35 18.41
N SER A 68 -7.97 -0.81 18.93
CA SER A 68 -6.67 -0.55 18.34
C SER A 68 -5.81 -1.80 18.33
N GLY A 69 -4.90 -1.86 17.38
CA GLY A 69 -3.93 -2.92 17.25
C GLY A 69 -2.67 -2.41 16.58
N SER A 70 -1.59 -3.15 16.69
CA SER A 70 -0.35 -2.83 16.01
C SER A 70 0.15 -4.03 15.23
N LYS A 71 0.83 -3.76 14.12
CA LYS A 71 1.50 -4.74 13.27
C LYS A 71 2.87 -4.20 12.90
N GLU A 72 3.88 -5.06 12.91
CA GLU A 72 5.21 -4.71 12.43
C GLU A 72 5.21 -4.60 10.90
N TYR A 73 6.07 -3.77 10.34
CA TYR A 73 6.18 -3.63 8.89
C TYR A 73 7.58 -3.32 8.40
N TYR A 74 7.78 -3.58 7.12
CA TYR A 74 8.90 -3.07 6.35
C TYR A 74 8.49 -2.85 4.88
N ILE A 75 9.32 -2.12 4.15
CA ILE A 75 9.15 -1.85 2.72
C ILE A 75 10.19 -2.64 1.93
N THR A 76 9.79 -3.14 0.76
CA THR A 76 10.69 -3.88 -0.13
C THR A 76 10.28 -3.78 -1.59
N ASN A 77 11.24 -3.97 -2.51
CA ASN A 77 11.00 -4.20 -3.94
C ASN A 77 10.98 -5.68 -4.31
N GLU A 78 11.43 -6.54 -3.41
CA GLU A 78 11.35 -7.98 -3.60
C GLU A 78 9.89 -8.44 -3.49
N THR A 79 9.45 -9.32 -4.38
CA THR A 79 8.08 -9.88 -4.34
C THR A 79 7.87 -10.60 -3.02
N PRO A 80 6.94 -10.13 -2.16
CA PRO A 80 6.72 -10.74 -0.85
C PRO A 80 6.01 -12.09 -0.94
N SER A 81 6.08 -12.83 0.17
CA SER A 81 5.36 -14.07 0.38
C SER A 81 4.45 -13.94 1.61
N TYR A 82 3.32 -14.64 1.62
CA TYR A 82 2.41 -14.72 2.78
C TYR A 82 2.95 -15.61 3.92
N SER A 83 4.11 -16.24 3.74
CA SER A 83 4.71 -17.17 4.71
C SER A 83 6.02 -16.69 5.31
N VAL A 84 6.61 -15.62 4.79
CA VAL A 84 7.94 -15.16 5.22
C VAL A 84 7.91 -13.69 5.61
N PHE A 85 8.36 -13.40 6.82
CA PHE A 85 8.56 -12.05 7.33
C PHE A 85 10.01 -11.85 7.77
N TYR A 86 10.68 -10.87 7.20
CA TYR A 86 12.08 -10.57 7.52
C TYR A 86 12.16 -9.55 8.66
N LYS A 87 12.23 -10.05 9.89
CA LYS A 87 12.27 -9.23 11.10
C LYS A 87 13.42 -8.21 11.12
N ASN A 88 14.55 -8.56 10.53
CA ASN A 88 15.72 -7.69 10.41
C ASN A 88 15.53 -6.51 9.46
N TYR A 89 14.45 -6.48 8.66
CA TYR A 89 14.11 -5.35 7.79
C TYR A 89 13.25 -4.28 8.50
N VAL A 90 12.66 -4.63 9.64
CA VAL A 90 11.81 -3.72 10.43
C VAL A 90 12.66 -2.56 10.98
N GLY A 91 12.17 -1.34 10.81
CA GLY A 91 12.88 -0.13 11.25
C GLY A 91 14.09 0.27 10.41
N GLN A 92 14.40 -0.46 9.33
CA GLN A 92 15.46 -0.07 8.41
C GLN A 92 14.94 0.92 7.36
N GLU A 93 15.78 1.90 7.00
CA GLU A 93 15.52 2.75 5.86
C GLU A 93 15.60 1.92 4.57
N ARG A 94 14.47 1.71 3.95
CA ARG A 94 14.31 0.90 2.75
C ARG A 94 13.37 1.60 1.79
N ARG A 95 13.57 1.32 0.50
CA ARG A 95 12.72 1.80 -0.57
C ARG A 95 12.05 0.63 -1.27
N GLY A 96 10.79 0.81 -1.67
CA GLY A 96 10.10 -0.25 -2.39
C GLY A 96 8.64 0.07 -2.69
N ARG A 97 8.03 -0.87 -3.41
CA ARG A 97 6.62 -0.81 -3.80
C ARG A 97 5.70 -1.71 -2.97
N TYR A 98 6.29 -2.58 -2.16
CA TYR A 98 5.54 -3.48 -1.29
C TYR A 98 5.68 -3.07 0.16
N LEU A 99 4.55 -3.00 0.84
CA LEU A 99 4.42 -2.83 2.27
C LEU A 99 4.10 -4.20 2.87
N VAL A 100 5.08 -4.83 3.51
CA VAL A 100 4.93 -6.15 4.15
C VAL A 100 4.61 -5.95 5.62
N VAL A 101 3.61 -6.65 6.11
CA VAL A 101 3.12 -6.51 7.48
C VAL A 101 3.07 -7.87 8.20
N TYR A 102 3.33 -7.85 9.50
CA TYR A 102 3.24 -9.00 10.36
C TYR A 102 2.30 -8.73 11.54
N TYR A 103 1.34 -9.61 11.71
CA TYR A 103 0.37 -9.58 12.79
C TYR A 103 0.80 -10.53 13.91
N PRO A 104 1.48 -10.04 14.99
CA PRO A 104 2.07 -10.91 16.00
C PRO A 104 1.04 -11.72 16.78
N LYS A 105 -0.18 -11.20 16.97
CA LYS A 105 -1.24 -11.90 17.72
C LYS A 105 -1.76 -13.16 17.06
N VAL A 106 -1.71 -13.22 15.72
CA VAL A 106 -2.21 -14.36 14.93
C VAL A 106 -1.09 -15.07 14.17
N ASN A 107 0.14 -14.59 14.30
CA ASN A 107 1.31 -15.11 13.58
C ASN A 107 1.10 -15.17 12.07
N GLU A 108 0.57 -14.10 11.50
CA GLU A 108 0.29 -14.00 10.06
C GLU A 108 1.12 -12.92 9.39
N VAL A 109 1.54 -13.21 8.16
CA VAL A 109 2.18 -12.27 7.25
C VAL A 109 1.18 -11.88 6.16
N ASP A 110 1.19 -10.61 5.82
CA ASP A 110 0.42 -10.07 4.72
C ASP A 110 1.22 -8.99 3.98
N TYR A 111 0.79 -8.58 2.79
CA TYR A 111 1.44 -7.49 2.08
C TYR A 111 0.48 -6.72 1.19
N TYR A 112 0.86 -5.49 0.92
CA TYR A 112 0.15 -4.57 0.05
C TYR A 112 1.09 -4.04 -1.02
N THR A 113 0.58 -3.87 -2.23
CA THR A 113 1.28 -3.11 -3.28
C THR A 113 0.89 -1.64 -3.15
N VAL A 114 1.86 -0.74 -3.13
CA VAL A 114 1.60 0.70 -3.14
C VAL A 114 1.26 1.11 -4.57
N MET A 115 0.02 1.57 -4.77
CA MET A 115 -0.50 1.98 -6.08
C MET A 115 -0.42 3.48 -6.28
N SER A 116 -0.52 4.26 -5.21
CA SER A 116 -0.38 5.72 -5.22
C SER A 116 0.13 6.18 -3.86
N PHE A 117 1.01 7.17 -3.87
CA PHE A 117 1.49 7.86 -2.68
C PHE A 117 1.75 9.33 -3.01
N THR A 118 1.02 10.20 -2.34
CA THR A 118 1.15 11.66 -2.42
C THR A 118 1.11 12.26 -1.02
N ASP A 119 1.22 13.57 -0.92
CA ASP A 119 1.10 14.26 0.38
C ASP A 119 -0.27 14.08 1.05
N ASP A 120 -1.32 13.82 0.27
CA ASP A 120 -2.70 13.75 0.76
C ASP A 120 -3.35 12.37 0.58
N GLU A 121 -2.77 11.50 -0.24
CA GLU A 121 -3.38 10.21 -0.62
C GLU A 121 -2.38 9.05 -0.55
N LEU A 122 -2.84 7.93 0.00
CA LEU A 122 -2.18 6.63 -0.04
C LEU A 122 -3.18 5.59 -0.58
N VAL A 123 -2.83 4.91 -1.67
CA VAL A 123 -3.63 3.81 -2.22
C VAL A 123 -2.82 2.52 -2.13
N LEU A 124 -3.37 1.54 -1.44
CA LEU A 124 -2.81 0.21 -1.26
C LEU A 124 -3.68 -0.82 -1.98
N PHE A 125 -3.05 -1.75 -2.67
CA PHE A 125 -3.71 -2.91 -3.27
C PHE A 125 -3.35 -4.17 -2.48
N HIS A 126 -4.37 -4.87 -2.00
CA HIS A 126 -4.26 -6.15 -1.34
C HIS A 126 -4.81 -7.24 -2.26
N LYS A 127 -3.94 -8.15 -2.68
CA LYS A 127 -4.33 -9.32 -3.44
C LYS A 127 -4.91 -10.37 -2.49
N ALA A 128 -5.97 -11.06 -2.91
CA ALA A 128 -6.53 -12.16 -2.15
C ALA A 128 -5.48 -13.24 -1.86
N LYS A 129 -5.40 -13.68 -0.59
CA LYS A 129 -4.53 -14.80 -0.23
C LYS A 129 -5.01 -16.08 -0.90
N PRO A 130 -4.11 -16.93 -1.44
CA PRO A 130 -4.48 -18.23 -1.96
C PRO A 130 -5.21 -19.06 -0.88
N GLY A 131 -6.33 -19.67 -1.24
CA GLY A 131 -7.13 -20.52 -0.34
C GLY A 131 -8.09 -19.80 0.60
N THR A 132 -8.19 -18.47 0.55
CA THR A 132 -9.23 -17.71 1.29
C THR A 132 -10.54 -17.70 0.51
N ILE A 133 -11.67 -17.79 1.22
CA ILE A 133 -13.03 -17.73 0.65
C ILE A 133 -13.82 -16.62 1.37
N PRO A 134 -14.38 -15.64 0.65
CA PRO A 134 -14.13 -15.33 -0.76
C PRO A 134 -12.75 -14.70 -0.95
N GLY A 135 -12.01 -15.11 -1.99
CA GLY A 135 -10.76 -14.49 -2.40
C GLY A 135 -11.04 -13.21 -3.18
N ILE A 136 -11.09 -12.06 -2.50
CA ILE A 136 -11.39 -10.78 -3.13
C ILE A 136 -10.15 -9.88 -3.05
N ASP A 137 -9.75 -9.37 -4.21
CA ASP A 137 -8.75 -8.30 -4.29
C ASP A 137 -9.34 -6.98 -3.79
N VAL A 138 -8.62 -6.24 -2.97
CA VAL A 138 -9.12 -5.02 -2.35
C VAL A 138 -8.19 -3.85 -2.61
N TYR A 139 -8.76 -2.73 -3.07
CA TYR A 139 -8.08 -1.43 -3.06
C TYR A 139 -8.46 -0.69 -1.78
N ILE A 140 -7.45 -0.21 -1.05
CA ILE A 140 -7.60 0.57 0.17
C ILE A 140 -7.13 1.97 -0.14
N LYS A 141 -8.05 2.91 -0.17
CA LYS A 141 -7.73 4.32 -0.36
C LYS A 141 -7.78 5.05 0.97
N CYS A 142 -6.73 5.80 1.25
CA CYS A 142 -6.57 6.54 2.49
C CYS A 142 -6.28 8.01 2.20
N LYS A 143 -6.83 8.89 3.04
CA LYS A 143 -6.56 10.31 3.08
C LYS A 143 -5.66 10.64 4.26
N ARG A 144 -4.64 11.49 4.05
CA ARG A 144 -3.76 11.95 5.14
C ARG A 144 -4.52 12.83 6.12
N ILE A 145 -4.26 12.61 7.40
CA ILE A 145 -4.71 13.47 8.51
C ILE A 145 -3.50 14.28 8.94
N ARG A 146 -3.67 15.59 8.98
CA ARG A 146 -2.68 16.56 9.48
C ARG A 146 -2.98 16.93 10.92
#